data_bfb7cbfdbe0b8e8799afe82637c38f54
#
_entry.id   bfb7cbfdbe0b8e8799afe82637c38f54
#
_cell.length_a   1.000
_cell.length_b   1.000
_cell.length_c   1.000
_cell.angle_alpha   90.00
_cell.angle_beta   90.00
_cell.angle_gamma   90.00
#
_symmetry.space_group_name_H-M   'P 1'
#
loop_
_entity.id
_entity.type
_entity.pdbx_description
1 polymer ?
#
loop_
_entity_poly.entity_id
_entity_poly.type
_entity_poly.pdbx_seq_one_letter_code
_entity_poly.pdbx_strand_id
1 'polypeptide(L)'
;LESPIGTNPLHPKVVQSPAMRLFDSVKERIGTHEEFPHVGTTYRLTEHFQFWTKSVKLLMIAQPQQFIEIGEELAKEKGIAKGDWVKVSSKRGWIKAKAVVTKRMMPLQINGKTVHQIGIPLHGGWVNVSGEKQFIVNTLTPFVGDCNTQTPEYKTFLVNIEKA
;
A
#
# COMPACT_ATOMS: atom_id res chain seq x y z
N LEU A 1 -9.83 -7.53 -4.08
CA LEU A 1 -11.15 -6.92 -4.08
C LEU A 1 -11.21 -5.69 -4.99
N GLU A 2 -10.31 -4.74 -4.77
CA GLU A 2 -10.18 -3.55 -5.61
C GLU A 2 -9.40 -3.89 -6.89
N SER A 3 -9.98 -3.63 -8.07
CA SER A 3 -9.34 -3.95 -9.35
C SER A 3 -8.66 -2.71 -9.96
N PRO A 4 -7.37 -2.77 -10.30
CA PRO A 4 -6.67 -1.65 -10.94
C PRO A 4 -7.08 -1.41 -12.40
N ILE A 5 -7.84 -2.32 -12.99
CA ILE A 5 -8.33 -2.23 -14.38
C ILE A 5 -9.86 -2.16 -14.48
N GLY A 6 -10.56 -2.23 -13.34
CA GLY A 6 -12.02 -2.11 -13.25
C GLY A 6 -12.81 -3.34 -13.67
N THR A 7 -12.18 -4.32 -14.33
CA THR A 7 -12.83 -5.53 -14.84
C THR A 7 -11.97 -6.77 -14.60
N ASN A 8 -12.61 -7.95 -14.60
CA ASN A 8 -11.89 -9.22 -14.62
C ASN A 8 -11.75 -9.67 -16.07
N PRO A 9 -10.53 -9.85 -16.62
CA PRO A 9 -10.31 -10.25 -18.01
C PRO A 9 -10.96 -11.58 -18.40
N LEU A 10 -11.01 -12.54 -17.47
CA LEU A 10 -11.57 -13.87 -17.69
C LEU A 10 -13.08 -13.90 -17.49
N HIS A 11 -13.60 -13.01 -16.65
CA HIS A 11 -15.02 -12.91 -16.32
C HIS A 11 -15.45 -11.44 -16.22
N PRO A 12 -15.70 -10.76 -17.35
CA PRO A 12 -15.98 -9.31 -17.36
C PRO A 12 -17.16 -8.85 -16.48
N LYS A 13 -18.09 -9.76 -16.17
CA LYS A 13 -19.23 -9.48 -15.29
C LYS A 13 -18.87 -9.56 -13.80
N VAL A 14 -17.70 -10.12 -13.46
CA VAL A 14 -17.24 -10.28 -12.06
C VAL A 14 -16.20 -9.20 -11.77
N VAL A 15 -16.61 -8.16 -11.09
CA VAL A 15 -15.76 -6.99 -10.76
C VAL A 15 -14.99 -7.15 -9.45
N GLN A 16 -15.30 -8.16 -8.67
CA GLN A 16 -14.60 -8.48 -7.42
C GLN A 16 -14.42 -10.00 -7.26
N SER A 17 -13.44 -10.40 -6.45
CA SER A 17 -13.21 -11.81 -6.17
C SER A 17 -14.40 -12.42 -5.41
N PRO A 18 -14.98 -13.54 -5.89
CA PRO A 18 -16.05 -14.23 -5.16
C PRO A 18 -15.57 -14.89 -3.87
N ALA A 19 -14.24 -15.07 -3.71
CA ALA A 19 -13.65 -15.62 -2.49
C ALA A 19 -13.52 -14.58 -1.37
N MET A 20 -13.73 -13.29 -1.65
CA MET A 20 -13.62 -12.22 -0.66
C MET A 20 -14.99 -11.88 -0.09
N ARG A 21 -15.05 -11.84 1.24
CA ARG A 21 -16.27 -11.44 1.95
C ARG A 21 -16.29 -9.93 2.15
N LEU A 22 -17.28 -9.28 1.56
CA LEU A 22 -17.51 -7.85 1.70
C LEU A 22 -18.73 -7.62 2.59
N PHE A 23 -18.50 -6.97 3.73
CA PHE A 23 -19.57 -6.56 4.63
C PHE A 23 -20.19 -5.23 4.16
N ASP A 24 -21.50 -5.06 4.30
CA ASP A 24 -22.19 -3.85 3.88
C ASP A 24 -21.62 -2.58 4.50
N SER A 25 -21.20 -2.66 5.76
CA SER A 25 -20.58 -1.55 6.49
C SER A 25 -19.27 -1.02 5.89
N VAL A 26 -18.65 -1.74 4.97
CA VAL A 26 -17.38 -1.33 4.34
C VAL A 26 -17.49 -1.11 2.83
N LYS A 27 -18.64 -1.34 2.21
CA LYS A 27 -18.83 -1.14 0.76
C LYS A 27 -18.44 0.26 0.29
N GLU A 28 -18.81 1.28 1.04
CA GLU A 28 -18.49 2.68 0.72
C GLU A 28 -17.00 3.02 0.84
N ARG A 29 -16.22 2.13 1.45
CA ARG A 29 -14.77 2.29 1.64
C ARG A 29 -13.93 1.55 0.60
N ILE A 30 -14.56 1.04 -0.43
CA ILE A 30 -13.89 0.39 -1.57
C ILE A 30 -13.58 1.46 -2.61
N GLY A 31 -12.31 1.56 -2.98
CA GLY A 31 -11.84 2.51 -3.99
C GLY A 31 -11.98 1.99 -5.40
N THR A 32 -12.04 2.89 -6.35
CA THR A 32 -12.04 2.59 -7.78
C THR A 32 -10.70 2.96 -8.40
N HIS A 33 -10.38 2.40 -9.56
CA HIS A 33 -9.11 2.66 -10.24
C HIS A 33 -9.03 4.08 -10.84
N GLU A 34 -10.16 4.75 -11.04
CA GLU A 34 -10.20 6.15 -11.46
C GLU A 34 -9.76 7.09 -10.33
N GLU A 35 -10.16 6.78 -9.08
CA GLU A 35 -9.77 7.56 -7.90
C GLU A 35 -8.36 7.18 -7.41
N PHE A 36 -8.01 5.88 -7.46
CA PHE A 36 -6.78 5.31 -6.90
C PHE A 36 -6.12 4.39 -7.93
N PRO A 37 -5.34 4.95 -8.89
CA PRO A 37 -4.88 4.23 -10.07
C PRO A 37 -3.73 3.23 -9.85
N HIS A 38 -3.14 3.18 -8.65
CA HIS A 38 -1.97 2.36 -8.36
C HIS A 38 -2.31 1.24 -7.39
N VAL A 39 -1.55 0.15 -7.47
CA VAL A 39 -1.68 -0.98 -6.52
C VAL A 39 -0.73 -0.79 -5.35
N GLY A 40 -1.28 -0.68 -4.15
CA GLY A 40 -0.53 -0.75 -2.91
C GLY A 40 -0.33 -2.19 -2.45
N THR A 41 0.88 -2.52 -2.00
CA THR A 41 1.18 -3.80 -1.35
C THR A 41 1.94 -3.59 -0.06
N THR A 42 1.61 -4.36 0.98
CA THR A 42 2.36 -4.34 2.23
C THR A 42 3.36 -5.50 2.28
N TYR A 43 4.50 -5.28 2.91
CA TYR A 43 5.52 -6.31 3.11
C TYR A 43 6.25 -6.14 4.45
N ARG A 44 7.07 -7.13 4.79
CA ARG A 44 7.89 -7.14 6.00
C ARG A 44 9.34 -6.80 5.65
N LEU A 45 10.01 -6.14 6.58
CA LEU A 45 11.44 -5.92 6.54
C LEU A 45 12.14 -7.00 7.39
N THR A 46 13.37 -7.33 7.06
CA THR A 46 14.19 -8.29 7.81
C THR A 46 14.55 -7.78 9.19
N GLU A 47 14.67 -6.46 9.34
CA GLU A 47 15.07 -5.79 10.59
C GLU A 47 13.96 -5.75 11.63
N HIS A 48 12.70 -5.99 11.21
CA HIS A 48 11.57 -5.86 12.12
C HIS A 48 10.58 -7.02 12.04
N PHE A 49 10.15 -7.49 13.21
CA PHE A 49 9.00 -8.36 13.37
C PHE A 49 7.76 -7.53 13.65
N GLN A 50 7.10 -7.04 12.60
CA GLN A 50 5.95 -6.15 12.65
C GLN A 50 6.23 -4.93 13.56
N PHE A 51 5.30 -4.60 14.47
CA PHE A 51 5.48 -3.52 15.44
C PHE A 51 6.24 -3.96 16.71
N TRP A 52 6.37 -5.27 16.96
CA TRP A 52 6.96 -5.82 18.19
C TRP A 52 8.38 -5.35 18.46
N THR A 53 9.18 -5.23 17.42
CA THR A 53 10.60 -4.88 17.53
C THR A 53 10.87 -3.38 17.45
N LYS A 54 9.85 -2.54 17.37
CA LYS A 54 10.00 -1.07 17.31
C LYS A 54 10.49 -0.45 18.63
N SER A 55 10.41 -1.17 19.73
CA SER A 55 11.02 -0.78 21.01
C SER A 55 12.49 -1.22 21.16
N VAL A 56 13.01 -2.05 20.26
CA VAL A 56 14.39 -2.55 20.29
C VAL A 56 15.30 -1.53 19.61
N LYS A 57 16.14 -0.83 20.40
CA LYS A 57 17.00 0.27 19.91
C LYS A 57 17.89 -0.13 18.75
N LEU A 58 18.54 -1.30 18.81
CA LEU A 58 19.44 -1.77 17.75
C LEU A 58 18.70 -1.93 16.42
N LEU A 59 17.51 -2.51 16.42
CA LEU A 59 16.70 -2.71 15.22
C LEU A 59 16.15 -1.37 14.68
N MET A 60 15.85 -0.43 15.57
CA MET A 60 15.47 0.92 15.18
C MET A 60 16.63 1.72 14.58
N ILE A 61 17.87 1.46 14.97
CA ILE A 61 19.05 2.04 14.30
C ILE A 61 19.19 1.47 12.89
N ALA A 62 18.98 0.16 12.72
CA ALA A 62 19.07 -0.50 11.42
C ALA A 62 17.95 -0.04 10.45
N GLN A 63 16.73 0.19 10.96
CA GLN A 63 15.58 0.62 10.18
C GLN A 63 14.75 1.66 10.95
N PRO A 64 15.17 2.95 10.93
CA PRO A 64 14.60 3.97 11.82
C PRO A 64 13.27 4.55 11.31
N GLN A 65 13.08 4.65 9.99
CA GLN A 65 11.98 5.40 9.41
C GLN A 65 11.10 4.54 8.51
N GLN A 66 9.79 4.83 8.54
CA GLN A 66 8.87 4.35 7.55
C GLN A 66 9.16 4.99 6.19
N PHE A 67 9.05 4.21 5.12
CA PHE A 67 9.25 4.69 3.77
C PHE A 67 8.21 4.07 2.81
N ILE A 68 8.15 4.64 1.62
CA ILE A 68 7.31 4.18 0.51
C ILE A 68 8.22 3.85 -0.65
N GLU A 69 8.20 2.61 -1.14
CA GLU A 69 8.91 2.22 -2.35
C GLU A 69 8.06 2.45 -3.59
N ILE A 70 8.62 3.13 -4.58
CA ILE A 70 8.00 3.36 -5.89
C ILE A 70 8.99 3.08 -7.01
N GLY A 71 8.48 2.70 -8.17
CA GLY A 71 9.27 2.52 -9.38
C GLY A 71 9.80 3.83 -9.96
N GLU A 72 10.89 3.74 -10.73
CA GLU A 72 11.51 4.91 -11.38
C GLU A 72 10.55 5.62 -12.34
N GLU A 73 9.71 4.87 -13.06
CA GLU A 73 8.73 5.41 -14.00
C GLU A 73 7.66 6.24 -13.28
N LEU A 74 7.06 5.68 -12.22
CA LEU A 74 6.07 6.38 -11.41
C LEU A 74 6.67 7.62 -10.73
N ALA A 75 7.90 7.49 -10.22
CA ALA A 75 8.62 8.61 -9.61
C ALA A 75 8.80 9.76 -10.60
N LYS A 76 9.21 9.46 -11.84
CA LYS A 76 9.34 10.45 -12.92
C LYS A 76 7.99 11.07 -13.28
N GLU A 77 6.96 10.26 -13.45
CA GLU A 77 5.60 10.72 -13.78
C GLU A 77 5.05 11.70 -12.74
N LYS A 78 5.27 11.41 -11.45
CA LYS A 78 4.77 12.21 -10.33
C LYS A 78 5.73 13.32 -9.87
N GLY A 79 6.90 13.45 -10.49
CA GLY A 79 7.92 14.42 -10.08
C GLY A 79 8.49 14.17 -8.67
N ILE A 80 8.52 12.90 -8.24
CA ILE A 80 8.98 12.49 -6.93
C ILE A 80 10.46 12.09 -7.02
N ALA A 81 11.31 12.72 -6.20
CA ALA A 81 12.70 12.35 -6.04
C ALA A 81 12.92 11.44 -4.82
N LYS A 82 14.03 10.70 -4.83
CA LYS A 82 14.46 9.90 -3.67
C LYS A 82 14.58 10.78 -2.42
N GLY A 83 13.92 10.38 -1.35
CA GLY A 83 13.94 11.09 -0.06
C GLY A 83 12.88 12.18 0.06
N ASP A 84 12.11 12.48 -0.98
CA ASP A 84 10.96 13.38 -0.87
C ASP A 84 9.93 12.86 0.12
N TRP A 85 9.22 13.77 0.76
CA TRP A 85 8.02 13.41 1.47
C TRP A 85 6.90 13.17 0.47
N VAL A 86 6.22 12.04 0.61
CA VAL A 86 5.07 11.65 -0.21
C VAL A 86 3.89 11.31 0.67
N LYS A 87 2.72 11.58 0.15
CA LYS A 87 1.44 11.17 0.72
C LYS A 87 0.86 10.05 -0.14
N VAL A 88 0.56 8.92 0.49
CA VAL A 88 -0.17 7.82 -0.13
C VAL A 88 -1.56 7.79 0.45
N SER A 89 -2.57 7.77 -0.40
CA SER A 89 -3.97 7.76 -0.03
C SER A 89 -4.73 6.56 -0.62
N SER A 90 -5.74 6.12 0.09
CA SER A 90 -6.74 5.15 -0.37
C SER A 90 -8.13 5.67 -0.02
N LYS A 91 -9.19 4.95 -0.38
CA LYS A 91 -10.56 5.31 0.03
C LYS A 91 -10.77 5.32 1.56
N ARG A 92 -9.87 4.69 2.34
CA ARG A 92 -9.96 4.57 3.81
C ARG A 92 -9.21 5.66 4.56
N GLY A 93 -8.18 6.25 3.94
CA GLY A 93 -7.37 7.28 4.58
C GLY A 93 -6.06 7.52 3.85
N TRP A 94 -5.09 8.08 4.56
CA TRP A 94 -3.78 8.42 4.00
C TRP A 94 -2.65 8.22 5.01
N ILE A 95 -1.45 8.06 4.47
CA ILE A 95 -0.20 8.05 5.24
C ILE A 95 0.83 8.96 4.58
N LYS A 96 1.83 9.37 5.33
CA LYS A 96 2.96 10.18 4.84
C LYS A 96 4.27 9.53 5.25
N ALA A 97 5.20 9.41 4.30
CA ALA A 97 6.53 8.85 4.54
C ALA A 97 7.54 9.33 3.49
N LYS A 98 8.80 8.96 3.65
CA LYS A 98 9.87 9.24 2.67
C LYS A 98 9.77 8.31 1.47
N ALA A 99 9.98 8.83 0.27
CA ALA A 99 10.04 8.03 -0.95
C ALA A 99 11.39 7.34 -1.11
N VAL A 100 11.34 6.05 -1.42
CA VAL A 100 12.46 5.25 -1.92
C VAL A 100 12.19 4.90 -3.36
N VAL A 101 12.92 5.51 -4.28
CA VAL A 101 12.82 5.22 -5.71
C VAL A 101 13.70 4.02 -6.03
N THR A 102 13.13 2.98 -6.61
CA THR A 102 13.79 1.69 -6.82
C THR A 102 13.39 1.04 -8.15
N LYS A 103 14.29 0.25 -8.73
CA LYS A 103 14.00 -0.60 -9.90
C LYS A 103 13.14 -1.83 -9.55
N ARG A 104 12.97 -2.13 -8.27
CA ARG A 104 12.25 -3.32 -7.80
C ARG A 104 10.74 -3.21 -7.99
N MET A 105 10.18 -2.00 -7.94
CA MET A 105 8.75 -1.72 -8.12
C MET A 105 8.45 -1.42 -9.59
N MET A 106 8.62 -2.44 -10.44
CA MET A 106 8.29 -2.31 -11.86
C MET A 106 6.79 -2.27 -12.09
N PRO A 107 6.32 -1.50 -13.08
CA PRO A 107 4.90 -1.51 -13.43
C PRO A 107 4.46 -2.86 -13.98
N LEU A 108 3.22 -3.21 -13.74
CA LEU A 108 2.54 -4.35 -14.34
C LEU A 108 1.90 -3.93 -15.66
N GLN A 109 1.94 -4.83 -16.64
CA GLN A 109 1.19 -4.66 -17.90
C GLN A 109 -0.04 -5.57 -17.84
N ILE A 110 -1.22 -4.98 -17.68
CA ILE A 110 -2.47 -5.73 -17.53
C ILE A 110 -3.44 -5.27 -18.60
N ASN A 111 -3.76 -6.16 -19.56
CA ASN A 111 -4.68 -5.86 -20.68
C ASN A 111 -4.34 -4.55 -21.43
N GLY A 112 -3.05 -4.33 -21.71
CA GLY A 112 -2.57 -3.12 -22.40
C GLY A 112 -2.56 -1.85 -21.55
N LYS A 113 -2.89 -1.94 -20.26
CA LYS A 113 -2.77 -0.84 -19.29
C LYS A 113 -1.52 -1.01 -18.44
N THR A 114 -0.79 0.07 -18.23
CA THR A 114 0.31 0.15 -17.29
C THR A 114 -0.24 0.42 -15.89
N VAL A 115 0.04 -0.46 -14.93
CA VAL A 115 -0.39 -0.34 -13.55
C VAL A 115 0.84 -0.30 -12.65
N HIS A 116 1.08 0.83 -12.00
CA HIS A 116 2.21 0.99 -11.08
C HIS A 116 1.93 0.34 -9.73
N GLN A 117 2.99 -0.16 -9.12
CA GLN A 117 2.98 -0.74 -7.79
C GLN A 117 3.67 0.18 -6.79
N ILE A 118 3.14 0.21 -5.57
CA ILE A 118 3.68 0.97 -4.43
C ILE A 118 3.89 0.01 -3.27
N GLY A 119 5.14 -0.11 -2.84
CA GLY A 119 5.53 -0.98 -1.74
C GLY A 119 5.54 -0.23 -0.41
N ILE A 120 4.90 -0.78 0.62
CA ILE A 120 4.76 -0.14 1.93
C ILE A 120 5.14 -1.10 3.04
N PRO A 121 6.27 -0.88 3.74
CA PRO A 121 6.62 -1.69 4.90
C PRO A 121 5.60 -1.56 6.03
N LEU A 122 5.19 -2.69 6.60
CA LEU A 122 4.14 -2.75 7.62
C LEU A 122 4.60 -2.35 9.04
N HIS A 123 5.69 -1.64 9.19
CA HIS A 123 6.32 -1.41 10.49
C HIS A 123 6.13 0.00 11.08
N GLY A 124 5.31 0.84 10.46
CA GLY A 124 5.00 2.18 10.93
C GLY A 124 3.92 2.23 12.02
N GLY A 125 3.63 3.44 12.51
CA GLY A 125 2.50 3.71 13.41
C GLY A 125 2.85 3.71 14.89
N TRP A 126 4.09 3.51 15.25
CA TRP A 126 4.58 3.55 16.61
C TRP A 126 5.49 4.75 16.84
N VAL A 127 5.48 5.31 18.04
CA VAL A 127 6.51 6.28 18.44
C VAL A 127 7.81 5.51 18.59
N ASN A 128 8.78 5.80 17.73
CA ASN A 128 10.06 5.14 17.77
C ASN A 128 10.95 5.70 18.90
N VAL A 129 12.13 5.12 19.08
CA VAL A 129 13.09 5.56 20.12
C VAL A 129 13.62 6.98 19.92
N SER A 130 13.44 7.58 18.74
CA SER A 130 13.77 8.99 18.48
C SER A 130 12.62 9.95 18.83
N GLY A 131 11.47 9.43 19.24
CA GLY A 131 10.27 10.22 19.51
C GLY A 131 9.42 10.55 18.27
N GLU A 132 9.84 10.16 17.07
CA GLU A 132 9.10 10.43 15.85
C GLU A 132 7.87 9.51 15.71
N LYS A 133 6.72 10.11 15.48
CA LYS A 133 5.49 9.38 15.18
C LYS A 133 5.46 8.95 13.71
N GLN A 134 5.15 7.69 13.48
CA GLN A 134 4.97 7.12 12.13
C GLN A 134 3.50 6.78 11.87
N PHE A 135 3.15 6.60 10.61
CA PHE A 135 1.78 6.28 10.22
C PHE A 135 1.49 4.78 10.23
N ILE A 136 0.27 4.40 10.60
CA ILE A 136 -0.20 3.02 10.54
C ILE A 136 -0.60 2.69 9.10
N VAL A 137 0.11 1.76 8.46
CA VAL A 137 -0.15 1.36 7.07
C VAL A 137 -1.55 0.77 6.89
N ASN A 138 -2.08 0.09 7.90
CA ASN A 138 -3.43 -0.48 7.86
C ASN A 138 -4.55 0.58 7.75
N THR A 139 -4.24 1.86 7.89
CA THR A 139 -5.14 2.96 7.51
C THR A 139 -5.50 2.91 6.01
N LEU A 140 -4.61 2.36 5.18
CA LEU A 140 -4.83 2.25 3.72
C LEU A 140 -5.53 0.96 3.30
N THR A 141 -5.37 -0.11 4.09
CA THR A 141 -5.83 -1.45 3.71
C THR A 141 -7.34 -1.63 3.90
N PRO A 142 -8.02 -2.41 3.04
CA PRO A 142 -9.44 -2.70 3.22
C PRO A 142 -9.67 -3.66 4.40
N PHE A 143 -10.78 -3.48 5.09
CA PHE A 143 -11.26 -4.46 6.07
C PHE A 143 -12.08 -5.53 5.36
N VAL A 144 -11.39 -6.43 4.69
CA VAL A 144 -11.95 -7.51 3.88
C VAL A 144 -11.19 -8.79 4.17
N GLY A 145 -11.90 -9.88 4.32
CA GLY A 145 -11.33 -11.20 4.56
C GLY A 145 -11.77 -12.21 3.52
N ASP A 146 -10.96 -13.24 3.32
CA ASP A 146 -11.37 -14.44 2.60
C ASP A 146 -12.64 -15.03 3.22
N CYS A 147 -13.60 -15.47 2.41
CA CYS A 147 -14.91 -15.88 2.92
C CYS A 147 -14.87 -17.15 3.77
N ASN A 148 -13.86 -18.00 3.64
CA ASN A 148 -13.71 -19.21 4.42
C ASN A 148 -12.80 -19.04 5.63
N THR A 149 -11.63 -18.44 5.42
CA THR A 149 -10.57 -18.35 6.43
C THR A 149 -10.52 -17.02 7.16
N GLN A 150 -11.24 -16.00 6.67
CA GLN A 150 -11.17 -14.62 7.14
C GLN A 150 -9.77 -14.00 7.05
N THR A 151 -8.87 -14.56 6.23
CA THR A 151 -7.54 -14.02 6.01
C THR A 151 -7.62 -12.63 5.39
N PRO A 152 -7.07 -11.59 6.03
CA PRO A 152 -7.23 -10.20 5.57
C PRO A 152 -6.49 -9.95 4.26
N GLU A 153 -7.09 -9.13 3.39
CA GLU A 153 -6.46 -8.67 2.16
C GLU A 153 -5.58 -7.45 2.41
N TYR A 154 -4.28 -7.67 2.67
CA TYR A 154 -3.30 -6.62 2.90
C TYR A 154 -2.25 -6.48 1.79
N LYS A 155 -2.40 -7.25 0.70
CA LYS A 155 -1.38 -7.35 -0.35
C LYS A 155 -1.76 -6.70 -1.66
N THR A 156 -3.04 -6.39 -1.85
CA THR A 156 -3.55 -5.79 -3.07
C THR A 156 -4.70 -4.87 -2.74
N PHE A 157 -4.46 -3.58 -2.77
CA PHE A 157 -5.46 -2.53 -2.56
C PHE A 157 -5.10 -1.30 -3.40
N LEU A 158 -6.10 -0.49 -3.73
CA LEU A 158 -5.89 0.67 -4.59
C LEU A 158 -5.46 1.89 -3.78
N VAL A 159 -4.48 2.60 -4.33
CA VAL A 159 -3.90 3.82 -3.75
C VAL A 159 -3.60 4.86 -4.82
N ASN A 160 -3.49 6.11 -4.38
CA ASN A 160 -2.85 7.18 -5.12
C ASN A 160 -1.62 7.66 -4.36
N ILE A 161 -0.67 8.30 -5.06
CA ILE A 161 0.53 8.90 -4.46
C ILE A 161 0.75 10.30 -5.03
N GLU A 162 1.14 11.20 -4.16
CA GLU A 162 1.49 12.57 -4.50
C GLU A 162 2.67 13.05 -3.66
N LYS A 163 3.40 14.04 -4.16
CA LYS A 163 4.42 14.75 -3.38
C LYS A 163 3.73 15.55 -2.27
N ALA A 164 4.26 15.52 -1.02
CA ALA A 164 3.64 16.10 0.16
C ALA A 164 4.36 17.35 0.66
#